data_dfb44555fe9eb52be270bc8e7df55669
#
_entry.id   dfb44555fe9eb52be270bc8e7df55669
#
_cell.length_a   1.000
_cell.length_b   1.000
_cell.length_c   1.000
_cell.angle_alpha   90.00
_cell.angle_beta   90.00
_cell.angle_gamma   90.00
#
_symmetry.space_group_name_H-M   'P 1'
#
loop_
_entity.id
_entity.type
_entity.pdbx_description
1 polymer ?
#
loop_
_entity_poly.entity_id
_entity_poly.type
_entity_poly.pdbx_seq_one_letter_code
_entity_poly.pdbx_strand_id
1 'polypeptide(L)'
;MTKLIITENLISDINQIKSEINIDESIVSISQEEFSANNTAALFQSDNFQFVSDSFVTYSDLKKMNYDFNEKYIFQVKKNNLKTFSAVAELIETHYPENKKSSEIYPWDLVNIIFSKQKKLTNEIIDKFCNDETVFRQFLSYFNKELQRLLLIYKYDEKKVAEVLSEKVDYKYELAQKRRDKLNVIDLENSLSMIYKIEKLNTNSSFNQENAKRFVVSIKNLLQF
;
A
#
# COMPACT_ATOMS: atom_id res chain seq x y z
N MET A 1 24.72 -15.91 13.63
CA MET A 1 23.33 -16.38 13.77
C MET A 1 22.56 -15.94 12.54
N THR A 2 21.92 -16.89 11.88
CA THR A 2 21.16 -16.66 10.64
C THR A 2 19.96 -15.78 10.88
N LYS A 3 19.64 -14.88 9.93
CA LYS A 3 18.47 -14.03 9.97
C LYS A 3 17.53 -14.35 8.81
N LEU A 4 16.23 -14.41 9.10
CA LEU A 4 15.20 -14.62 8.10
C LEU A 4 14.37 -13.35 7.91
N ILE A 5 14.20 -12.93 6.68
CA ILE A 5 13.30 -11.83 6.30
C ILE A 5 12.05 -12.45 5.67
N ILE A 6 10.91 -12.22 6.30
CA ILE A 6 9.63 -12.75 5.85
C ILE A 6 8.97 -11.75 4.92
N THR A 7 8.98 -12.01 3.64
CA THR A 7 8.44 -11.09 2.62
C THR A 7 7.67 -11.84 1.52
N GLU A 8 6.78 -11.14 0.82
CA GLU A 8 6.05 -11.69 -0.33
C GLU A 8 6.79 -11.46 -1.66
N ASN A 9 7.54 -10.34 -1.74
CA ASN A 9 8.35 -9.98 -2.90
C ASN A 9 9.82 -9.95 -2.54
N LEU A 10 10.69 -10.29 -3.48
CA LEU A 10 12.14 -10.20 -3.27
C LEU A 10 12.55 -8.74 -3.07
N ILE A 11 13.41 -8.55 -2.07
CA ILE A 11 14.07 -7.27 -1.78
C ILE A 11 15.50 -7.41 -2.28
N SER A 12 15.92 -6.52 -3.17
CA SER A 12 17.30 -6.50 -3.69
C SER A 12 18.13 -5.34 -3.12
N ASP A 13 17.50 -4.35 -2.50
CA ASP A 13 18.18 -3.19 -1.94
C ASP A 13 18.75 -3.49 -0.55
N ILE A 14 20.08 -3.50 -0.45
CA ILE A 14 20.81 -3.70 0.82
C ILE A 14 20.46 -2.63 1.87
N ASN A 15 20.23 -1.38 1.47
CA ASN A 15 19.90 -0.32 2.42
C ASN A 15 18.52 -0.56 3.05
N GLN A 16 17.59 -1.06 2.27
CA GLN A 16 16.29 -1.49 2.79
C GLN A 16 16.49 -2.63 3.79
N ILE A 17 17.28 -3.65 3.47
CA ILE A 17 17.58 -4.77 4.37
C ILE A 17 18.21 -4.27 5.68
N LYS A 18 19.22 -3.39 5.61
CA LYS A 18 19.85 -2.82 6.81
C LYS A 18 18.86 -2.12 7.73
N SER A 19 17.94 -1.36 7.15
CA SER A 19 16.93 -0.65 7.93
C SER A 19 15.92 -1.59 8.60
N GLU A 20 15.60 -2.71 7.94
CA GLU A 20 14.61 -3.67 8.45
C GLU A 20 15.14 -4.56 9.58
N ILE A 21 16.41 -4.95 9.51
CA ILE A 21 17.02 -5.84 10.52
C ILE A 21 17.87 -5.10 11.56
N ASN A 22 17.96 -3.77 11.46
CA ASN A 22 18.66 -2.89 12.38
C ASN A 22 20.10 -3.38 12.70
N ILE A 23 20.88 -3.64 11.64
CA ILE A 23 22.27 -4.11 11.74
C ILE A 23 23.22 -2.99 11.32
N ASP A 24 24.21 -2.71 12.18
CA ASP A 24 25.31 -1.78 11.87
C ASP A 24 26.44 -2.45 11.10
N GLU A 25 26.49 -3.78 11.08
CA GLU A 25 27.51 -4.56 10.36
C GLU A 25 27.37 -4.42 8.83
N SER A 26 28.46 -4.66 8.12
CA SER A 26 28.43 -4.64 6.65
C SER A 26 27.67 -5.88 6.11
N ILE A 27 26.84 -5.65 5.09
CA ILE A 27 26.07 -6.69 4.40
C ILE A 27 26.59 -6.76 2.97
N VAL A 28 26.91 -7.95 2.52
CA VAL A 28 27.32 -8.25 1.13
C VAL A 28 26.19 -9.01 0.44
N SER A 29 25.74 -8.53 -0.71
CA SER A 29 24.76 -9.24 -1.53
C SER A 29 25.43 -10.35 -2.31
N ILE A 30 24.84 -11.53 -2.29
CA ILE A 30 25.27 -12.70 -3.05
C ILE A 30 24.08 -13.32 -3.79
N SER A 31 24.38 -14.08 -4.85
CA SER A 31 23.37 -14.90 -5.53
C SER A 31 23.16 -16.24 -4.82
N GLN A 32 22.07 -16.93 -5.14
CA GLN A 32 21.83 -18.28 -4.65
C GLN A 32 22.89 -19.27 -5.16
N GLU A 33 23.42 -19.06 -6.36
CA GLU A 33 24.49 -19.87 -6.92
C GLU A 33 25.79 -19.71 -6.11
N GLU A 34 26.17 -18.46 -5.80
CA GLU A 34 27.33 -18.16 -4.95
C GLU A 34 27.17 -18.73 -3.54
N PHE A 35 25.97 -18.61 -2.95
CA PHE A 35 25.68 -19.23 -1.66
C PHE A 35 25.87 -20.74 -1.70
N SER A 36 25.34 -21.42 -2.73
CA SER A 36 25.49 -22.88 -2.88
C SER A 36 26.93 -23.29 -3.07
N ALA A 37 27.72 -22.54 -3.82
CA ALA A 37 29.14 -22.78 -4.01
C ALA A 37 29.96 -22.57 -2.71
N ASN A 38 29.69 -21.50 -1.99
CA ASN A 38 30.37 -21.13 -0.74
C ASN A 38 30.10 -22.18 0.37
N ASN A 39 28.86 -22.68 0.46
CA ASN A 39 28.48 -23.67 1.46
C ASN A 39 29.17 -25.04 1.25
N THR A 40 29.58 -25.36 0.00
CA THR A 40 30.35 -26.58 -0.31
C THR A 40 31.86 -26.40 -0.10
N ALA A 41 32.33 -25.13 -0.10
CA ALA A 41 33.77 -24.81 -0.02
C ALA A 41 34.19 -24.20 1.33
N ALA A 42 33.47 -24.42 2.42
CA ALA A 42 33.51 -23.76 3.74
C ALA A 42 34.90 -23.61 4.39
N LEU A 43 35.81 -22.88 3.75
CA LEU A 43 37.15 -22.56 4.26
C LEU A 43 37.32 -21.15 4.81
N PHE A 44 36.34 -20.24 4.57
CA PHE A 44 36.46 -18.85 5.04
C PHE A 44 35.13 -18.36 5.60
N GLN A 45 35.02 -18.23 6.91
CA GLN A 45 33.96 -17.50 7.56
C GLN A 45 34.12 -16.01 7.25
N SER A 46 33.14 -15.41 6.62
CA SER A 46 33.09 -13.96 6.41
C SER A 46 32.68 -13.28 7.73
N ASP A 47 33.40 -12.23 8.15
CA ASP A 47 33.00 -11.41 9.29
C ASP A 47 31.70 -10.60 9.00
N ASN A 48 31.36 -10.48 7.74
CA ASN A 48 30.20 -9.74 7.26
C ASN A 48 28.98 -10.62 7.06
N PHE A 49 27.78 -10.05 7.21
CA PHE A 49 26.56 -10.74 6.80
C PHE A 49 26.50 -10.92 5.28
N GLN A 50 26.15 -12.13 4.84
CA GLN A 50 25.90 -12.42 3.42
C GLN A 50 24.39 -12.51 3.18
N PHE A 51 23.90 -11.67 2.27
CA PHE A 51 22.47 -11.59 1.95
C PHE A 51 22.17 -12.22 0.60
N VAL A 52 21.36 -13.30 0.59
CA VAL A 52 20.89 -13.94 -0.65
C VAL A 52 19.73 -13.10 -1.21
N SER A 53 20.04 -12.32 -2.27
CA SER A 53 19.14 -11.25 -2.75
C SER A 53 18.23 -11.66 -3.90
N ASP A 54 18.56 -12.73 -4.64
CA ASP A 54 17.92 -13.12 -5.91
C ASP A 54 16.87 -14.22 -5.79
N SER A 55 16.72 -14.80 -4.59
CA SER A 55 15.83 -15.95 -4.41
C SER A 55 15.21 -16.05 -3.02
N PHE A 56 14.06 -16.73 -2.96
CA PHE A 56 13.50 -17.21 -1.70
C PHE A 56 14.11 -18.53 -1.33
N VAL A 57 14.52 -18.66 -0.07
CA VAL A 57 15.13 -19.89 0.44
C VAL A 57 14.09 -20.69 1.24
N THR A 58 14.10 -22.02 1.09
CA THR A 58 13.26 -22.92 1.88
C THR A 58 14.10 -23.70 2.89
N TYR A 59 13.48 -24.13 3.98
CA TYR A 59 14.15 -24.98 4.97
C TYR A 59 14.66 -26.31 4.34
N SER A 60 13.88 -26.85 3.39
CA SER A 60 14.26 -28.08 2.67
C SER A 60 15.55 -27.90 1.88
N ASP A 61 15.76 -26.74 1.27
CA ASP A 61 16.98 -26.47 0.50
C ASP A 61 18.18 -26.32 1.42
N LEU A 62 18.07 -25.60 2.52
CA LEU A 62 19.12 -25.47 3.53
C LEU A 62 19.46 -26.81 4.17
N LYS A 63 18.46 -27.65 4.44
CA LYS A 63 18.67 -28.99 5.00
C LYS A 63 19.42 -29.92 4.03
N LYS A 64 19.13 -29.88 2.74
CA LYS A 64 19.86 -30.67 1.71
C LYS A 64 21.33 -30.26 1.63
N MET A 65 21.64 -29.01 1.91
CA MET A 65 23.00 -28.45 1.88
C MET A 65 23.75 -28.66 3.21
N ASN A 66 23.13 -29.25 4.23
CA ASN A 66 23.67 -29.35 5.60
C ASN A 66 24.10 -27.98 6.16
N TYR A 67 23.31 -26.94 5.89
CA TYR A 67 23.62 -25.55 6.27
C TYR A 67 23.69 -25.38 7.80
N ASP A 68 24.72 -24.67 8.29
CA ASP A 68 24.87 -24.31 9.70
C ASP A 68 24.17 -22.97 9.99
N PHE A 69 23.08 -23.01 10.75
CA PHE A 69 22.29 -21.83 11.12
C PHE A 69 23.02 -20.87 12.08
N ASN A 70 24.20 -21.20 12.58
CA ASN A 70 25.05 -20.29 13.36
C ASN A 70 25.82 -19.29 12.49
N GLU A 71 25.91 -19.53 11.19
CA GLU A 71 26.57 -18.63 10.26
C GLU A 71 25.82 -17.30 10.06
N LYS A 72 26.52 -16.27 9.58
CA LYS A 72 26.01 -14.92 9.35
C LYS A 72 25.40 -14.77 7.95
N TYR A 73 24.26 -15.42 7.74
CA TYR A 73 23.48 -15.25 6.51
C TYR A 73 22.14 -14.58 6.77
N ILE A 74 21.65 -13.89 5.74
CA ILE A 74 20.33 -13.29 5.68
C ILE A 74 19.60 -13.92 4.50
N PHE A 75 18.47 -14.60 4.78
CA PHE A 75 17.66 -15.24 3.75
C PHE A 75 16.28 -14.61 3.68
N GLN A 76 15.73 -14.56 2.47
CA GLN A 76 14.36 -14.19 2.24
C GLN A 76 13.47 -15.44 2.21
N VAL A 77 12.36 -15.41 2.95
CA VAL A 77 11.45 -16.56 3.09
C VAL A 77 10.00 -16.09 2.91
N LYS A 78 9.20 -16.84 2.18
CA LYS A 78 7.76 -16.57 2.06
C LYS A 78 7.05 -16.94 3.37
N LYS A 79 6.03 -16.16 3.73
CA LYS A 79 5.25 -16.33 4.97
C LYS A 79 4.69 -17.76 5.15
N ASN A 80 4.22 -18.39 4.07
CA ASN A 80 3.70 -19.75 4.11
C ASN A 80 4.79 -20.82 4.40
N ASN A 81 6.06 -20.52 4.11
CA ASN A 81 7.20 -21.42 4.35
C ASN A 81 7.82 -21.25 5.75
N LEU A 82 7.47 -20.20 6.49
CA LEU A 82 8.06 -19.92 7.81
C LEU A 82 7.88 -21.10 8.80
N LYS A 83 6.72 -21.74 8.78
CA LYS A 83 6.42 -22.88 9.67
C LYS A 83 7.42 -24.04 9.53
N THR A 84 8.05 -24.20 8.38
CA THR A 84 9.03 -25.25 8.13
C THR A 84 10.33 -25.06 8.91
N PHE A 85 10.62 -23.82 9.35
CA PHE A 85 11.80 -23.46 10.13
C PHE A 85 11.63 -23.67 11.65
N SER A 86 10.49 -24.20 12.10
CA SER A 86 10.21 -24.39 13.52
C SER A 86 11.25 -25.24 14.25
N ALA A 87 11.87 -26.21 13.57
CA ALA A 87 12.90 -27.07 14.14
C ALA A 87 14.21 -26.34 14.50
N VAL A 88 14.45 -25.16 13.92
CA VAL A 88 15.67 -24.35 14.12
C VAL A 88 15.33 -22.94 14.65
N ALA A 89 14.14 -22.78 15.21
CA ALA A 89 13.64 -21.47 15.64
C ALA A 89 14.54 -20.76 16.66
N GLU A 90 15.29 -21.52 17.49
CA GLU A 90 16.23 -20.97 18.48
C GLU A 90 17.56 -20.49 17.86
N LEU A 91 17.87 -20.94 16.63
CA LEU A 91 19.11 -20.62 15.93
C LEU A 91 18.93 -19.52 14.88
N ILE A 92 17.72 -19.00 14.72
CA ILE A 92 17.36 -18.00 13.72
C ILE A 92 16.70 -16.79 14.35
N GLU A 93 16.95 -15.64 13.77
CA GLU A 93 16.22 -14.42 14.10
C GLU A 93 15.29 -14.07 12.93
N THR A 94 14.00 -13.87 13.23
CA THR A 94 12.98 -13.64 12.20
C THR A 94 12.57 -12.18 12.21
N HIS A 95 12.72 -11.54 11.06
CA HIS A 95 12.30 -10.15 10.83
C HIS A 95 11.12 -10.14 9.85
N TYR A 96 10.12 -9.40 10.22
CA TYR A 96 9.02 -9.05 9.33
C TYR A 96 9.31 -7.62 8.88
N PRO A 97 9.79 -7.42 7.63
CA PRO A 97 9.82 -6.07 7.12
C PRO A 97 8.45 -5.50 7.41
N GLU A 98 8.41 -4.41 8.18
CA GLU A 98 7.20 -3.66 8.20
C GLU A 98 6.83 -3.56 6.74
N ASN A 99 5.73 -4.19 6.37
CA ASN A 99 5.07 -3.81 5.16
C ASN A 99 4.82 -2.31 5.38
N LYS A 100 5.79 -1.47 5.09
CA LYS A 100 5.51 -0.28 4.35
C LYS A 100 4.91 -0.87 3.07
N LYS A 101 3.67 -1.40 3.24
CA LYS A 101 2.69 -1.18 2.21
C LYS A 101 2.96 0.27 1.94
N SER A 102 3.67 0.61 0.87
CA SER A 102 3.30 1.79 0.16
C SER A 102 1.81 1.56 0.06
N SER A 103 1.10 2.09 1.02
CA SER A 103 -0.33 1.87 1.09
C SER A 103 -0.73 2.51 -0.21
N GLU A 104 -0.91 1.65 -1.22
CA GLU A 104 -1.48 2.09 -2.47
C GLU A 104 -2.82 2.62 -2.03
N ILE A 105 -2.80 3.90 -1.70
CA ILE A 105 -4.00 4.62 -1.33
C ILE A 105 -4.69 4.82 -2.65
N TYR A 106 -5.77 4.11 -2.83
CA TYR A 106 -6.60 4.18 -4.03
C TYR A 106 -7.60 5.34 -3.92
N PRO A 107 -8.19 5.79 -5.01
CA PRO A 107 -9.20 6.84 -5.00
C PRO A 107 -10.32 6.64 -3.97
N TRP A 108 -10.77 5.40 -3.77
CA TRP A 108 -11.80 5.07 -2.77
C TRP A 108 -11.32 5.24 -1.31
N ASP A 109 -10.02 5.09 -1.05
CA ASP A 109 -9.47 5.33 0.29
C ASP A 109 -9.47 6.82 0.62
N LEU A 110 -9.10 7.67 -0.35
CA LEU A 110 -9.20 9.12 -0.20
C LEU A 110 -10.67 9.55 0.01
N VAL A 111 -11.61 8.96 -0.76
CA VAL A 111 -13.04 9.22 -0.57
C VAL A 111 -13.50 8.81 0.85
N ASN A 112 -13.06 7.66 1.35
CA ASN A 112 -13.33 7.23 2.73
C ASN A 112 -12.73 8.16 3.79
N ILE A 113 -11.58 8.77 3.50
CA ILE A 113 -10.96 9.78 4.36
C ILE A 113 -11.77 11.08 4.32
N ILE A 114 -12.22 11.51 3.15
CA ILE A 114 -13.02 12.73 2.98
C ILE A 114 -14.31 12.67 3.82
N PHE A 115 -15.05 11.59 3.76
CA PHE A 115 -16.30 11.44 4.49
C PHE A 115 -16.11 11.18 6.00
N SER A 116 -14.93 10.83 6.48
CA SER A 116 -14.71 10.48 7.89
C SER A 116 -14.12 11.63 8.70
N LYS A 117 -14.78 12.05 9.77
CA LYS A 117 -14.22 13.00 10.74
C LYS A 117 -13.02 12.43 11.51
N GLN A 118 -13.00 11.12 11.75
CA GLN A 118 -11.96 10.46 12.53
C GLN A 118 -10.66 10.25 11.75
N LYS A 119 -10.76 10.08 10.43
CA LYS A 119 -9.58 9.86 9.58
C LYS A 119 -8.92 11.18 9.22
N LYS A 120 -7.65 11.32 9.56
CA LYS A 120 -6.87 12.52 9.24
C LYS A 120 -6.45 12.52 7.78
N LEU A 121 -6.59 13.67 7.15
CA LEU A 121 -6.03 13.95 5.83
C LEU A 121 -4.61 14.51 6.03
N THR A 122 -3.59 13.66 5.81
CA THR A 122 -2.18 14.05 5.96
C THR A 122 -1.64 14.67 4.69
N ASN A 123 -0.56 15.46 4.80
CA ASN A 123 0.11 16.05 3.62
C ASN A 123 0.58 14.96 2.64
N GLU A 124 1.07 13.83 3.15
CA GLU A 124 1.49 12.69 2.31
C GLU A 124 0.35 12.16 1.44
N ILE A 125 -0.87 12.03 2.00
CA ILE A 125 -2.06 11.62 1.25
C ILE A 125 -2.44 12.67 0.22
N ILE A 126 -2.44 13.95 0.61
CA ILE A 126 -2.74 15.06 -0.30
C ILE A 126 -1.75 15.06 -1.47
N ASP A 127 -0.46 14.98 -1.18
CA ASP A 127 0.59 15.01 -2.19
C ASP A 127 0.48 13.84 -3.17
N LYS A 128 0.17 12.64 -2.68
CA LYS A 128 -0.03 11.46 -3.52
C LYS A 128 -1.10 11.64 -4.60
N PHE A 129 -2.21 12.32 -4.27
CA PHE A 129 -3.32 12.52 -5.19
C PHE A 129 -3.28 13.84 -5.95
N CYS A 130 -2.59 14.85 -5.45
CA CYS A 130 -2.63 16.20 -5.99
C CYS A 130 -1.35 16.62 -6.73
N ASN A 131 -0.27 15.83 -6.69
CA ASN A 131 0.97 16.16 -7.40
C ASN A 131 0.99 15.66 -8.85
N ASP A 132 0.15 14.70 -9.19
CA ASP A 132 0.01 14.14 -10.54
C ASP A 132 -1.39 14.38 -11.10
N GLU A 133 -1.47 14.97 -12.30
CA GLU A 133 -2.73 15.30 -12.96
C GLU A 133 -3.58 14.05 -13.24
N THR A 134 -2.96 12.96 -13.69
CA THR A 134 -3.67 11.73 -14.05
C THR A 134 -4.30 11.09 -12.82
N VAL A 135 -3.55 11.01 -11.73
CA VAL A 135 -4.02 10.47 -10.44
C VAL A 135 -5.15 11.34 -9.88
N PHE A 136 -5.01 12.67 -9.96
CA PHE A 136 -6.05 13.60 -9.51
C PHE A 136 -7.32 13.47 -10.35
N ARG A 137 -7.22 13.35 -11.68
CA ARG A 137 -8.39 13.14 -12.57
C ARG A 137 -9.09 11.80 -12.30
N GLN A 138 -8.34 10.74 -12.01
CA GLN A 138 -8.91 9.46 -11.60
C GLN A 138 -9.69 9.58 -10.29
N PHE A 139 -9.12 10.27 -9.30
CA PHE A 139 -9.82 10.57 -8.06
C PHE A 139 -11.10 11.38 -8.29
N LEU A 140 -11.06 12.48 -9.07
CA LEU A 140 -12.23 13.29 -9.38
C LEU A 140 -13.34 12.47 -10.04
N SER A 141 -13.00 11.63 -11.02
CA SER A 141 -13.96 10.76 -11.71
C SER A 141 -14.64 9.80 -10.75
N TYR A 142 -13.88 9.15 -9.87
CA TYR A 142 -14.43 8.25 -8.86
C TYR A 142 -15.30 9.00 -7.85
N PHE A 143 -14.82 10.14 -7.35
CA PHE A 143 -15.53 10.95 -6.36
C PHE A 143 -16.83 11.54 -6.92
N ASN A 144 -16.83 12.00 -8.17
CA ASN A 144 -18.02 12.47 -8.86
C ASN A 144 -19.12 11.39 -8.92
N LYS A 145 -18.76 10.16 -9.30
CA LYS A 145 -19.70 9.02 -9.29
C LYS A 145 -20.26 8.75 -7.90
N GLU A 146 -19.43 8.83 -6.87
CA GLU A 146 -19.88 8.62 -5.49
C GLU A 146 -20.89 9.69 -5.05
N LEU A 147 -20.63 10.98 -5.36
CA LEU A 147 -21.57 12.06 -5.04
C LEU A 147 -22.89 11.93 -5.83
N GLN A 148 -22.82 11.55 -7.10
CA GLN A 148 -24.02 11.28 -7.91
C GLN A 148 -24.83 10.13 -7.29
N ARG A 149 -24.19 9.04 -6.88
CA ARG A 149 -24.86 7.91 -6.21
C ARG A 149 -25.54 8.37 -4.93
N LEU A 150 -24.84 9.15 -4.09
CA LEU A 150 -25.40 9.71 -2.86
C LEU A 150 -26.63 10.57 -3.12
N LEU A 151 -26.60 11.47 -4.11
CA LEU A 151 -27.76 12.30 -4.44
C LEU A 151 -28.94 11.51 -5.01
N LEU A 152 -28.67 10.52 -5.88
CA LEU A 152 -29.72 9.71 -6.48
C LEU A 152 -30.43 8.83 -5.46
N ILE A 153 -29.73 8.31 -4.46
CA ILE A 153 -30.31 7.47 -3.37
C ILE A 153 -31.31 8.26 -2.51
N TYR A 154 -31.28 9.60 -2.50
CA TYR A 154 -32.32 10.37 -1.84
C TYR A 154 -33.68 10.30 -2.57
N LYS A 155 -33.67 10.02 -3.87
CA LYS A 155 -34.88 10.07 -4.73
C LYS A 155 -35.33 8.72 -5.25
N TYR A 156 -34.42 7.76 -5.37
CA TYR A 156 -34.65 6.49 -6.03
C TYR A 156 -34.10 5.32 -5.18
N ASP A 157 -34.65 4.14 -5.41
CA ASP A 157 -34.12 2.90 -4.84
C ASP A 157 -32.77 2.51 -5.49
N GLU A 158 -32.04 1.60 -4.84
CA GLU A 158 -30.70 1.19 -5.27
C GLU A 158 -30.66 0.61 -6.69
N LYS A 159 -31.70 -0.16 -7.09
CA LYS A 159 -31.75 -0.79 -8.42
C LYS A 159 -31.85 0.28 -9.51
N LYS A 160 -32.70 1.27 -9.28
CA LYS A 160 -32.86 2.38 -10.22
C LYS A 160 -31.64 3.26 -10.30
N VAL A 161 -30.96 3.52 -9.17
CA VAL A 161 -29.70 4.25 -9.14
C VAL A 161 -28.60 3.48 -9.89
N ALA A 162 -28.51 2.18 -9.68
CA ALA A 162 -27.52 1.34 -10.36
C ALA A 162 -27.76 1.32 -11.88
N GLU A 163 -29.01 1.26 -12.32
CA GLU A 163 -29.38 1.37 -13.74
C GLU A 163 -28.94 2.69 -14.35
N VAL A 164 -29.23 3.83 -13.68
CA VAL A 164 -28.86 5.17 -14.14
C VAL A 164 -27.35 5.35 -14.24
N LEU A 165 -26.60 4.82 -13.27
CA LEU A 165 -25.14 4.93 -13.21
C LEU A 165 -24.42 3.84 -14.03
N SER A 166 -25.17 2.92 -14.67
CA SER A 166 -24.64 1.75 -15.38
C SER A 166 -23.72 0.90 -14.51
N GLU A 167 -24.14 0.64 -13.27
CA GLU A 167 -23.41 -0.12 -12.26
C GLU A 167 -24.17 -1.34 -11.79
N LYS A 168 -23.49 -2.25 -11.08
CA LYS A 168 -24.15 -3.33 -10.33
C LYS A 168 -24.39 -2.88 -8.89
N VAL A 169 -25.52 -3.30 -8.32
CA VAL A 169 -25.78 -3.12 -6.88
C VAL A 169 -24.80 -4.00 -6.12
N ASP A 170 -23.96 -3.37 -5.30
CA ASP A 170 -22.96 -4.03 -4.46
C ASP A 170 -22.78 -3.25 -3.15
N TYR A 171 -21.76 -3.59 -2.36
CA TYR A 171 -21.40 -2.95 -1.10
C TYR A 171 -21.33 -1.41 -1.15
N LYS A 172 -21.04 -0.82 -2.33
CA LYS A 172 -21.01 0.66 -2.48
C LYS A 172 -22.37 1.29 -2.17
N TYR A 173 -23.46 0.61 -2.47
CA TYR A 173 -24.80 1.10 -2.22
C TYR A 173 -25.16 1.08 -0.73
N GLU A 174 -24.80 0.03 0.00
CA GLU A 174 -24.94 -0.02 1.46
C GLU A 174 -24.14 1.13 2.13
N LEU A 175 -22.94 1.37 1.64
CA LEU A 175 -22.08 2.44 2.15
C LEU A 175 -22.68 3.81 1.84
N ALA A 176 -23.23 3.99 0.64
CA ALA A 176 -23.89 5.23 0.23
C ALA A 176 -25.14 5.51 1.07
N GLN A 177 -25.95 4.51 1.41
CA GLN A 177 -27.08 4.67 2.33
C GLN A 177 -26.62 5.13 3.72
N LYS A 178 -25.60 4.47 4.29
CA LYS A 178 -25.03 4.87 5.60
C LYS A 178 -24.50 6.30 5.61
N ARG A 179 -23.94 6.76 4.48
CA ARG A 179 -23.45 8.12 4.31
C ARG A 179 -24.59 9.13 4.13
N ARG A 180 -25.60 8.78 3.34
CA ARG A 180 -26.79 9.61 3.11
C ARG A 180 -27.40 10.11 4.40
N ASP A 181 -27.58 9.21 5.38
CA ASP A 181 -28.26 9.52 6.64
C ASP A 181 -27.48 10.54 7.52
N LYS A 182 -26.24 10.84 7.14
CA LYS A 182 -25.35 11.76 7.87
C LYS A 182 -25.00 13.04 7.08
N LEU A 183 -25.37 13.10 5.81
CA LEU A 183 -25.00 14.19 4.92
C LEU A 183 -26.21 15.05 4.57
N ASN A 184 -25.96 16.31 4.27
CA ASN A 184 -26.97 17.23 3.77
C ASN A 184 -26.94 17.24 2.22
N VAL A 185 -28.13 17.27 1.60
CA VAL A 185 -28.26 17.36 0.12
C VAL A 185 -27.57 18.63 -0.42
N ILE A 186 -27.68 19.75 0.29
CA ILE A 186 -27.04 21.02 -0.11
C ILE A 186 -25.50 20.86 -0.15
N ASP A 187 -24.91 20.17 0.80
CA ASP A 187 -23.46 19.95 0.84
C ASP A 187 -23.00 19.03 -0.30
N LEU A 188 -23.82 18.05 -0.68
CA LEU A 188 -23.57 17.20 -1.84
C LEU A 188 -23.66 17.99 -3.16
N GLU A 189 -24.66 18.86 -3.32
CA GLU A 189 -24.82 19.71 -4.49
C GLU A 189 -23.66 20.74 -4.60
N ASN A 190 -23.27 21.34 -3.48
CA ASN A 190 -22.10 22.21 -3.41
C ASN A 190 -20.82 21.48 -3.80
N SER A 191 -20.66 20.24 -3.36
CA SER A 191 -19.50 19.40 -3.70
C SER A 191 -19.44 19.10 -5.19
N LEU A 192 -20.56 18.78 -5.84
CA LEU A 192 -20.62 18.62 -7.30
C LEU A 192 -20.29 19.90 -8.04
N SER A 193 -20.79 21.05 -7.55
CA SER A 193 -20.43 22.36 -8.11
C SER A 193 -18.93 22.64 -8.01
N MET A 194 -18.28 22.23 -6.91
CA MET A 194 -16.83 22.36 -6.75
C MET A 194 -16.06 21.46 -7.72
N ILE A 195 -16.51 20.21 -7.94
CA ILE A 195 -15.93 19.33 -8.97
C ILE A 195 -15.99 19.99 -10.35
N TYR A 196 -17.17 20.48 -10.74
CA TYR A 196 -17.33 21.15 -12.03
C TYR A 196 -16.39 22.36 -12.18
N LYS A 197 -16.21 23.15 -11.11
CA LYS A 197 -15.32 24.32 -11.13
C LYS A 197 -13.85 23.90 -11.31
N ILE A 198 -13.37 22.88 -10.59
CA ILE A 198 -11.99 22.44 -10.69
C ILE A 198 -11.72 21.76 -12.05
N GLU A 199 -12.65 20.99 -12.58
CA GLU A 199 -12.53 20.39 -13.92
C GLU A 199 -12.46 21.48 -15.00
N LYS A 200 -13.31 22.51 -14.91
CA LYS A 200 -13.28 23.66 -15.82
C LYS A 200 -11.96 24.42 -15.75
N LEU A 201 -11.41 24.63 -14.56
CA LEU A 201 -10.10 25.25 -14.38
C LEU A 201 -9.00 24.41 -15.03
N ASN A 202 -8.99 23.09 -14.80
CA ASN A 202 -7.99 22.17 -15.37
C ASN A 202 -8.13 21.98 -16.88
N THR A 203 -9.29 22.30 -17.47
CA THR A 203 -9.49 22.25 -18.94
C THR A 203 -9.02 23.55 -19.61
N ASN A 204 -9.19 24.69 -18.93
CA ASN A 204 -8.89 26.01 -19.49
C ASN A 204 -7.47 26.49 -19.19
N SER A 205 -6.75 25.82 -18.29
CA SER A 205 -5.38 26.14 -17.91
C SER A 205 -4.58 24.85 -17.66
N SER A 206 -3.26 24.95 -17.54
CA SER A 206 -2.45 23.83 -17.09
C SER A 206 -2.86 23.38 -15.68
N PHE A 207 -2.72 22.09 -15.41
CA PHE A 207 -2.98 21.52 -14.09
C PHE A 207 -2.21 22.27 -12.99
N ASN A 208 -2.90 22.63 -11.93
CA ASN A 208 -2.31 23.36 -10.80
C ASN A 208 -2.48 22.54 -9.50
N GLN A 209 -1.35 22.08 -8.96
CA GLN A 209 -1.30 21.27 -7.75
C GLN A 209 -1.91 21.96 -6.52
N GLU A 210 -1.69 23.26 -6.36
CA GLU A 210 -2.23 24.02 -5.24
C GLU A 210 -3.76 24.08 -5.29
N ASN A 211 -4.33 24.25 -6.48
CA ASN A 211 -5.78 24.22 -6.65
C ASN A 211 -6.35 22.82 -6.33
N ALA A 212 -5.65 21.76 -6.74
CA ALA A 212 -6.02 20.37 -6.42
C ALA A 212 -5.99 20.13 -4.90
N LYS A 213 -4.94 20.56 -4.21
CA LYS A 213 -4.80 20.44 -2.74
C LYS A 213 -5.90 21.21 -2.01
N ARG A 214 -6.15 22.46 -2.39
CA ARG A 214 -7.22 23.28 -1.82
C ARG A 214 -8.59 22.65 -2.02
N PHE A 215 -8.84 22.07 -3.19
CA PHE A 215 -10.08 21.36 -3.47
C PHE A 215 -10.27 20.19 -2.50
N VAL A 216 -9.28 19.29 -2.35
CA VAL A 216 -9.39 18.11 -1.47
C VAL A 216 -9.63 18.52 -0.01
N VAL A 217 -8.93 19.53 0.49
CA VAL A 217 -9.11 20.04 1.84
C VAL A 217 -10.51 20.65 2.03
N SER A 218 -10.97 21.46 1.06
CA SER A 218 -12.29 22.12 1.13
C SER A 218 -13.43 21.10 1.10
N ILE A 219 -13.34 20.09 0.23
CA ILE A 219 -14.33 19.00 0.16
C ILE A 219 -14.37 18.20 1.45
N LYS A 220 -13.21 17.88 2.04
CA LYS A 220 -13.18 17.20 3.32
C LYS A 220 -13.88 18.01 4.42
N ASN A 221 -13.59 19.31 4.51
CA ASN A 221 -14.22 20.18 5.53
C ASN A 221 -15.74 20.27 5.35
N LEU A 222 -16.23 20.14 4.11
CA LEU A 222 -17.65 20.20 3.80
C LEU A 222 -18.38 18.88 4.11
N LEU A 223 -17.76 17.73 3.83
CA LEU A 223 -18.44 16.42 3.82
C LEU A 223 -18.08 15.50 5.00
N GLN A 224 -17.15 15.85 5.88
CA GLN A 224 -16.78 15.01 7.01
C GLN A 224 -17.88 14.93 8.08
N PHE A 225 -18.19 13.73 8.56
CA PHE A 225 -19.16 13.44 9.62
C PHE A 225 -18.65 12.43 10.65
#